data_b9c5758160ca8a3fe1e9b4bdd08922a2
#
_entry.id   b9c5758160ca8a3fe1e9b4bdd08922a2
#
_cell.length_a   1.000
_cell.length_b   1.000
_cell.length_c   1.000
_cell.angle_alpha   90.00
_cell.angle_beta   90.00
_cell.angle_gamma   90.00
#
_symmetry.space_group_name_H-M   'P 1'
#
loop_
_entity.id
_entity.type
_entity.pdbx_description
1 polymer ?
#
loop_
_entity_poly.entity_id
_entity_poly.type
_entity_poly.pdbx_seq_one_letter_code
_entity_poly.pdbx_strand_id
1 'polypeptide(L)'
;MKVTIDDLWLKNDDDGNPPSRAAKRSLANSRDPMKANVPEKWRKSRYGVGMRWRCHWTIVKDGRRVQRVKQFARLAEAQEYAAAMEDDIRRGRYRDPRQELRVLDDVAGEWLASKVDLKPGTAGRYARELRLYILPRWGGMTLRELRPDMLQEWVGQLMDGGYPAALPDGRDSKPLSARSIRNIMKVVLKGIFDYAVSNGWIGENPVDRVTVPKIVSDDDMVFLSVREVELLADEAEKIGKPVDGLLVRWQAYTGCRIGESLALKVGDVDVDRRRARIGRTWTDDGHGGSMLGTPKNGKARNIAIPRFLMPQIKAQMDGMGDDDWLFRATRGGNVWTNTWRTRIWNKAVKAAGMEDAGVTIHSLRHTYASFAIAQGADVKTLQMQLGHSSPSITLNTYTALWPERLDDVADAIGALRERELA
;
A
#
# COMPACT_ATOMS: atom_id res chain seq x y z
N MET A 1 8.94 -37.09 5.07
CA MET A 1 10.31 -36.90 4.50
C MET A 1 11.29 -37.40 5.55
N LYS A 2 12.31 -38.15 5.16
CA LYS A 2 13.31 -38.73 6.10
C LYS A 2 14.66 -38.06 5.85
N VAL A 3 15.39 -37.74 6.92
CA VAL A 3 16.79 -37.29 6.85
C VAL A 3 17.69 -38.49 7.04
N THR A 4 18.60 -38.69 6.10
CA THR A 4 19.54 -39.82 6.13
C THR A 4 20.95 -39.31 6.46
N ILE A 5 21.67 -40.04 7.31
CA ILE A 5 23.04 -39.72 7.68
C ILE A 5 23.97 -40.74 7.06
N ASP A 6 24.93 -40.29 6.25
CA ASP A 6 25.96 -41.09 5.63
C ASP A 6 27.31 -40.81 6.25
N ASP A 7 28.11 -41.89 6.42
CA ASP A 7 29.57 -41.79 6.66
C ASP A 7 30.30 -41.64 5.32
N LEU A 8 30.96 -40.51 5.09
CA LEU A 8 31.67 -40.23 3.84
C LEU A 8 33.09 -40.88 3.81
N TRP A 9 33.58 -41.33 4.94
CA TRP A 9 34.93 -41.92 5.05
C TRP A 9 34.89 -43.42 5.07
N LEU A 10 33.83 -44.05 5.61
CA LEU A 10 33.75 -45.50 5.72
C LEU A 10 32.65 -46.09 4.83
N LYS A 11 32.92 -47.30 4.30
CA LYS A 11 31.98 -48.14 3.55
C LYS A 11 31.99 -49.57 4.14
N ASN A 12 31.02 -50.38 3.75
CA ASN A 12 31.11 -51.82 3.93
C ASN A 12 32.20 -52.39 2.99
N ASP A 13 32.78 -53.52 3.32
CA ASP A 13 33.68 -54.24 2.43
C ASP A 13 32.92 -54.89 1.25
N ASP A 14 33.65 -55.55 0.35
CA ASP A 14 33.08 -56.11 -0.87
C ASP A 14 32.12 -57.29 -0.59
N ASP A 15 32.23 -57.91 0.60
CA ASP A 15 31.35 -59.00 1.10
C ASP A 15 30.11 -58.35 1.85
N GLY A 16 29.99 -57.06 1.88
CA GLY A 16 28.91 -56.34 2.55
C GLY A 16 29.10 -56.17 4.08
N ASN A 17 30.21 -56.56 4.63
CA ASN A 17 30.45 -56.48 6.08
C ASN A 17 30.80 -55.03 6.49
N PRO A 18 30.21 -54.51 7.57
CA PRO A 18 30.51 -53.16 8.06
C PRO A 18 31.92 -53.11 8.67
N PRO A 19 32.53 -51.90 8.76
CA PRO A 19 33.80 -51.70 9.44
C PRO A 19 33.73 -52.20 10.89
N SER A 20 34.79 -52.94 11.29
CA SER A 20 34.87 -53.54 12.63
C SER A 20 34.76 -52.46 13.74
N ARG A 21 34.33 -52.88 14.94
CA ARG A 21 34.31 -52.00 16.12
C ARG A 21 35.70 -51.45 16.44
N ALA A 22 36.76 -52.27 16.26
CA ALA A 22 38.12 -51.83 16.48
C ALA A 22 38.55 -50.74 15.50
N ALA A 23 38.24 -50.87 14.21
CA ALA A 23 38.54 -49.87 13.19
C ALA A 23 37.78 -48.54 13.44
N LYS A 24 36.49 -48.62 13.79
CA LYS A 24 35.67 -47.44 14.16
C LYS A 24 36.23 -46.73 15.40
N ARG A 25 36.65 -47.47 16.43
CA ARG A 25 37.26 -46.97 17.66
C ARG A 25 38.62 -46.32 17.40
N SER A 26 39.46 -46.95 16.59
CA SER A 26 40.76 -46.41 16.19
C SER A 26 40.59 -45.05 15.48
N LEU A 27 39.65 -44.96 14.55
CA LEU A 27 39.35 -43.71 13.83
C LEU A 27 38.79 -42.64 14.76
N ALA A 28 37.93 -43.01 15.71
CA ALA A 28 37.35 -42.04 16.65
C ALA A 28 38.38 -41.44 17.62
N ASN A 29 39.36 -42.22 18.01
CA ASN A 29 40.44 -41.84 18.95
C ASN A 29 41.65 -41.18 18.29
N SER A 30 41.75 -41.21 16.96
CA SER A 30 42.85 -40.61 16.24
C SER A 30 42.66 -39.15 15.94
N ARG A 31 43.64 -38.30 16.25
CA ARG A 31 43.67 -36.91 15.83
C ARG A 31 43.88 -36.72 14.32
N ASP A 32 44.56 -37.69 13.69
CA ASP A 32 44.81 -37.74 12.27
C ASP A 32 44.14 -38.99 11.70
N PRO A 33 43.09 -38.86 10.89
CA PRO A 33 42.40 -40.01 10.29
C PRO A 33 43.30 -40.92 9.50
N MET A 34 44.36 -40.39 8.87
CA MET A 34 45.27 -41.16 8.07
C MET A 34 46.19 -42.08 8.92
N LYS A 35 46.37 -41.76 10.19
CA LYS A 35 47.10 -42.57 11.17
C LYS A 35 46.24 -43.58 11.92
N ALA A 36 44.93 -43.56 11.69
CA ALA A 36 44.01 -44.51 12.31
C ALA A 36 44.16 -45.90 11.66
N ASN A 37 44.13 -46.96 12.50
CA ASN A 37 44.19 -48.35 12.01
C ASN A 37 42.82 -48.78 11.44
N VAL A 38 42.55 -48.32 10.21
CA VAL A 38 41.36 -48.68 9.43
C VAL A 38 41.84 -49.36 8.15
N PRO A 39 41.55 -50.64 7.92
CA PRO A 39 41.84 -51.32 6.67
C PRO A 39 41.28 -50.68 5.42
N GLU A 40 42.01 -50.73 4.31
CA GLU A 40 41.67 -50.08 3.04
C GLU A 40 40.32 -50.55 2.50
N LYS A 41 39.97 -51.82 2.64
CA LYS A 41 38.68 -52.39 2.23
C LYS A 41 37.45 -51.64 2.79
N TRP A 42 37.59 -50.95 3.92
CA TRP A 42 36.54 -50.16 4.55
C TRP A 42 36.65 -48.65 4.28
N ARG A 43 37.67 -48.17 3.58
CA ARG A 43 37.88 -46.77 3.25
C ARG A 43 37.12 -46.41 1.98
N LYS A 44 36.42 -45.26 2.00
CA LYS A 44 35.94 -44.60 0.78
C LYS A 44 37.06 -43.74 0.17
N SER A 45 36.90 -43.35 -1.09
CA SER A 45 37.84 -42.45 -1.79
C SER A 45 38.09 -41.12 -1.07
N ARG A 46 37.14 -40.69 -0.27
CA ARG A 46 37.24 -39.46 0.55
C ARG A 46 37.70 -39.70 1.98
N TYR A 47 38.25 -40.86 2.31
CA TYR A 47 38.74 -41.17 3.66
C TYR A 47 39.76 -40.13 4.12
N GLY A 48 39.52 -39.51 5.29
CA GLY A 48 40.38 -38.47 5.86
C GLY A 48 40.29 -37.10 5.20
N VAL A 49 39.45 -36.91 4.19
CA VAL A 49 39.34 -35.67 3.46
C VAL A 49 37.98 -35.00 3.75
N GLY A 50 38.03 -33.77 4.23
CA GLY A 50 36.83 -32.96 4.51
C GLY A 50 36.02 -33.48 5.71
N MET A 51 34.75 -33.09 5.76
CA MET A 51 33.82 -33.50 6.84
C MET A 51 33.37 -34.95 6.63
N ARG A 52 33.32 -35.69 7.74
CA ARG A 52 33.03 -37.15 7.70
C ARG A 52 31.55 -37.45 7.52
N TRP A 53 30.65 -36.70 8.14
CA TRP A 53 29.21 -37.02 8.21
C TRP A 53 28.42 -36.15 7.26
N ARG A 54 27.52 -36.75 6.48
CA ARG A 54 26.63 -36.06 5.56
C ARG A 54 25.19 -36.38 5.90
N CYS A 55 24.44 -35.36 6.26
CA CYS A 55 22.97 -35.40 6.29
C CYS A 55 22.44 -35.07 4.89
N HIS A 56 21.50 -35.86 4.39
CA HIS A 56 20.81 -35.58 3.15
C HIS A 56 19.29 -35.82 3.27
N TRP A 57 18.52 -35.03 2.56
CA TRP A 57 17.06 -35.14 2.48
C TRP A 57 16.58 -34.65 1.13
N THR A 58 15.37 -35.05 0.75
CA THR A 58 14.77 -34.66 -0.54
C THR A 58 13.60 -33.70 -0.30
N ILE A 59 13.59 -32.59 -1.00
CA ILE A 59 12.44 -31.66 -1.04
C ILE A 59 11.80 -31.71 -2.42
N VAL A 60 10.52 -31.27 -2.52
CA VAL A 60 9.86 -31.03 -3.81
C VAL A 60 9.89 -29.53 -4.04
N LYS A 61 10.50 -29.10 -5.15
CA LYS A 61 10.52 -27.71 -5.61
C LYS A 61 10.05 -27.69 -7.06
N ASP A 62 9.03 -26.88 -7.36
CA ASP A 62 8.46 -26.73 -8.70
C ASP A 62 8.08 -28.09 -9.35
N GLY A 63 7.49 -28.99 -8.53
CA GLY A 63 7.12 -30.35 -8.94
C GLY A 63 8.29 -31.33 -9.10
N ARG A 64 9.53 -30.90 -8.89
CA ARG A 64 10.75 -31.75 -9.04
C ARG A 64 11.32 -32.08 -7.66
N ARG A 65 11.84 -33.32 -7.56
CA ARG A 65 12.57 -33.77 -6.38
C ARG A 65 14.00 -33.22 -6.40
N VAL A 66 14.35 -32.46 -5.37
CA VAL A 66 15.67 -31.84 -5.20
C VAL A 66 16.28 -32.36 -3.91
N GLN A 67 17.49 -32.96 -4.02
CA GLN A 67 18.24 -33.42 -2.85
C GLN A 67 18.98 -32.25 -2.20
N ARG A 68 18.93 -32.19 -0.88
CA ARG A 68 19.67 -31.26 -0.03
C ARG A 68 20.68 -32.01 0.80
N VAL A 69 21.82 -31.39 1.04
CA VAL A 69 22.92 -32.00 1.80
C VAL A 69 23.53 -30.97 2.75
N LYS A 70 23.93 -31.43 3.94
CA LYS A 70 24.79 -30.69 4.88
C LYS A 70 25.79 -31.63 5.50
N GLN A 71 27.05 -31.19 5.65
CA GLN A 71 28.15 -32.03 6.17
C GLN A 71 28.56 -31.55 7.56
N PHE A 72 29.06 -32.51 8.37
CA PHE A 72 29.44 -32.30 9.76
C PHE A 72 30.73 -33.05 10.05
N ALA A 73 31.55 -32.50 10.96
CA ALA A 73 32.74 -33.12 11.43
C ALA A 73 32.43 -34.28 12.40
N ARG A 74 31.41 -34.10 13.27
CA ARG A 74 31.05 -35.04 14.34
C ARG A 74 29.71 -35.69 14.07
N LEU A 75 29.57 -36.96 14.44
CA LEU A 75 28.31 -37.70 14.32
C LEU A 75 27.20 -37.10 15.18
N ALA A 76 27.53 -36.69 16.40
CA ALA A 76 26.53 -36.11 17.31
C ALA A 76 25.90 -34.86 16.71
N GLU A 77 26.66 -33.96 16.11
CA GLU A 77 26.17 -32.78 15.41
C GLU A 77 25.25 -33.15 14.23
N ALA A 78 25.61 -34.18 13.47
CA ALA A 78 24.80 -34.68 12.35
C ALA A 78 23.48 -35.30 12.83
N GLN A 79 23.50 -36.02 13.96
CA GLN A 79 22.31 -36.62 14.56
C GLN A 79 21.35 -35.57 15.14
N GLU A 80 21.90 -34.62 15.88
CA GLU A 80 21.12 -33.50 16.43
C GLU A 80 20.44 -32.70 15.30
N TYR A 81 21.22 -32.37 14.25
CA TYR A 81 20.69 -31.68 13.07
C TYR A 81 19.62 -32.49 12.36
N ALA A 82 19.82 -33.80 12.18
CA ALA A 82 18.82 -34.64 11.52
C ALA A 82 17.53 -34.75 12.33
N ALA A 83 17.62 -34.90 13.65
CA ALA A 83 16.46 -34.95 14.54
C ALA A 83 15.66 -33.63 14.53
N ALA A 84 16.34 -32.49 14.64
CA ALA A 84 15.73 -31.16 14.54
C ALA A 84 15.04 -30.97 13.20
N MET A 85 15.70 -31.37 12.11
CA MET A 85 15.17 -31.26 10.75
C MET A 85 13.93 -32.16 10.55
N GLU A 86 13.93 -33.38 11.07
CA GLU A 86 12.77 -34.30 10.99
C GLU A 86 11.59 -33.76 11.81
N ASP A 87 11.83 -33.12 12.95
CA ASP A 87 10.78 -32.47 13.75
C ASP A 87 10.17 -31.30 13.00
N ASP A 88 11.00 -30.44 12.39
CA ASP A 88 10.54 -29.30 11.58
C ASP A 88 9.73 -29.76 10.36
N ILE A 89 10.17 -30.80 9.68
CA ILE A 89 9.45 -31.42 8.57
C ILE A 89 8.08 -31.96 9.04
N ARG A 90 8.07 -32.72 10.16
CA ARG A 90 6.84 -33.30 10.72
C ARG A 90 5.82 -32.24 11.11
N ARG A 91 6.29 -31.12 11.66
CA ARG A 91 5.44 -29.99 12.08
C ARG A 91 5.12 -29.01 10.94
N GLY A 92 5.57 -29.28 9.72
CA GLY A 92 5.36 -28.37 8.59
C GLY A 92 6.14 -27.05 8.68
N ARG A 93 7.15 -26.97 9.56
CA ARG A 93 7.96 -25.76 9.79
C ARG A 93 9.25 -25.75 8.96
N TYR A 94 9.53 -26.82 8.23
CA TYR A 94 10.72 -26.88 7.39
C TYR A 94 10.73 -25.76 6.35
N ARG A 95 11.82 -24.99 6.32
CA ARG A 95 12.10 -23.98 5.29
C ARG A 95 13.44 -24.30 4.64
N ASP A 96 13.52 -24.12 3.32
CA ASP A 96 14.79 -24.24 2.62
C ASP A 96 15.66 -23.02 2.95
N PRO A 97 16.81 -23.18 3.65
CA PRO A 97 17.67 -22.05 4.06
C PRO A 97 18.16 -21.19 2.90
N ARG A 98 18.12 -21.71 1.68
CA ARG A 98 18.51 -20.97 0.48
C ARG A 98 17.49 -19.89 0.10
N GLN A 99 16.24 -20.03 0.51
CA GLN A 99 15.22 -19.03 0.21
C GLN A 99 15.41 -17.75 1.02
N GLU A 100 15.99 -17.83 2.21
CA GLU A 100 16.35 -16.66 3.02
C GLU A 100 17.49 -15.84 2.39
N LEU A 101 18.25 -16.43 1.45
CA LEU A 101 19.34 -15.77 0.72
C LEU A 101 18.88 -15.06 -0.56
N ARG A 102 17.58 -15.05 -0.83
CA ARG A 102 17.02 -14.27 -1.95
C ARG A 102 17.17 -12.79 -1.67
N VAL A 103 17.58 -12.04 -2.67
CA VAL A 103 17.70 -10.58 -2.57
C VAL A 103 16.33 -9.91 -2.59
N LEU A 104 16.22 -8.82 -1.85
CA LEU A 104 14.94 -8.11 -1.69
C LEU A 104 14.38 -7.61 -3.02
N ASP A 105 15.24 -7.21 -3.96
CA ASP A 105 14.80 -6.69 -5.28
C ASP A 105 13.99 -7.73 -6.05
N ASP A 106 14.50 -8.97 -6.15
CA ASP A 106 13.79 -10.07 -6.82
C ASP A 106 12.43 -10.34 -6.15
N VAL A 107 12.44 -10.40 -4.81
CA VAL A 107 11.24 -10.67 -4.02
C VAL A 107 10.20 -9.53 -4.15
N ALA A 108 10.64 -8.30 -4.19
CA ALA A 108 9.78 -7.12 -4.38
C ALA A 108 9.14 -7.12 -5.77
N GLY A 109 9.89 -7.50 -6.80
CA GLY A 109 9.37 -7.66 -8.16
C GLY A 109 8.28 -8.73 -8.24
N GLU A 110 8.52 -9.91 -7.66
CA GLU A 110 7.53 -10.99 -7.62
C GLU A 110 6.29 -10.61 -6.79
N TRP A 111 6.49 -9.95 -5.64
CA TRP A 111 5.40 -9.44 -4.83
C TRP A 111 4.52 -8.45 -5.59
N LEU A 112 5.11 -7.48 -6.28
CA LEU A 112 4.37 -6.49 -7.06
C LEU A 112 3.60 -7.17 -8.20
N ALA A 113 4.21 -8.11 -8.91
CA ALA A 113 3.58 -8.89 -9.98
C ALA A 113 2.42 -9.77 -9.47
N SER A 114 2.49 -10.25 -8.21
CA SER A 114 1.42 -11.04 -7.59
C SER A 114 0.12 -10.25 -7.31
N LYS A 115 0.16 -8.92 -7.39
CA LYS A 115 -0.97 -8.02 -7.08
C LYS A 115 -1.85 -7.79 -8.29
N VAL A 116 -2.66 -8.79 -8.68
CA VAL A 116 -3.48 -8.77 -9.90
C VAL A 116 -4.65 -7.78 -9.84
N ASP A 117 -5.17 -7.44 -8.64
CA ASP A 117 -6.37 -6.61 -8.47
C ASP A 117 -6.08 -5.14 -8.11
N LEU A 118 -4.82 -4.70 -8.19
CA LEU A 118 -4.49 -3.32 -7.87
C LEU A 118 -4.97 -2.36 -8.95
N LYS A 119 -5.60 -1.26 -8.52
CA LYS A 119 -5.83 -0.13 -9.41
C LYS A 119 -4.48 0.43 -9.89
N PRO A 120 -4.35 0.83 -11.17
CA PRO A 120 -3.09 1.30 -11.74
C PRO A 120 -2.36 2.36 -10.91
N GLY A 121 -3.07 3.38 -10.41
CA GLY A 121 -2.48 4.40 -9.54
C GLY A 121 -1.96 3.87 -8.19
N THR A 122 -2.52 2.76 -7.67
CA THR A 122 -1.98 2.12 -6.46
C THR A 122 -0.72 1.33 -6.81
N ALA A 123 -0.74 0.58 -7.92
CA ALA A 123 0.43 -0.14 -8.40
C ALA A 123 1.60 0.81 -8.70
N GLY A 124 1.33 1.93 -9.40
CA GLY A 124 2.32 2.96 -9.69
C GLY A 124 2.89 3.61 -8.42
N ARG A 125 2.06 3.83 -7.39
CA ARG A 125 2.53 4.33 -6.09
C ARG A 125 3.46 3.31 -5.43
N TYR A 126 3.13 2.02 -5.40
CA TYR A 126 4.00 0.98 -4.83
C TYR A 126 5.33 0.89 -5.60
N ALA A 127 5.27 0.88 -6.93
CA ALA A 127 6.46 0.91 -7.77
C ALA A 127 7.34 2.14 -7.50
N ARG A 128 6.73 3.31 -7.28
CA ARG A 128 7.46 4.53 -6.93
C ARG A 128 8.11 4.44 -5.55
N GLU A 129 7.40 3.93 -4.53
CA GLU A 129 7.95 3.77 -3.18
C GLU A 129 9.09 2.75 -3.16
N LEU A 130 8.98 1.67 -3.93
CA LEU A 130 10.08 0.73 -4.17
C LEU A 130 11.28 1.44 -4.78
N ARG A 131 11.11 2.08 -5.93
CA ARG A 131 12.18 2.69 -6.70
C ARG A 131 12.87 3.85 -5.97
N LEU A 132 12.11 4.69 -5.24
CA LEU A 132 12.67 5.89 -4.60
C LEU A 132 13.26 5.62 -3.22
N TYR A 133 12.71 4.69 -2.46
CA TYR A 133 13.05 4.56 -1.03
C TYR A 133 13.56 3.15 -0.66
N ILE A 134 12.86 2.09 -1.07
CA ILE A 134 13.15 0.74 -0.56
C ILE A 134 14.34 0.11 -1.27
N LEU A 135 14.30 0.01 -2.59
CA LEU A 135 15.32 -0.69 -3.36
C LEU A 135 16.71 -0.01 -3.33
N PRO A 136 16.82 1.33 -3.36
CA PRO A 136 18.13 1.99 -3.23
C PRO A 136 18.85 1.68 -1.92
N ARG A 137 18.10 1.36 -0.86
CA ARG A 137 18.66 1.02 0.45
C ARG A 137 18.86 -0.47 0.65
N TRP A 138 17.85 -1.26 0.28
CA TRP A 138 17.71 -2.63 0.72
C TRP A 138 17.71 -3.66 -0.43
N GLY A 139 17.59 -3.21 -1.69
CA GLY A 139 17.38 -4.10 -2.84
C GLY A 139 18.42 -5.20 -3.00
N GLY A 140 19.71 -4.87 -2.77
CA GLY A 140 20.81 -5.81 -2.86
C GLY A 140 21.01 -6.73 -1.65
N MET A 141 20.27 -6.49 -0.55
CA MET A 141 20.36 -7.33 0.66
C MET A 141 19.46 -8.55 0.58
N THR A 142 19.89 -9.62 1.20
CA THR A 142 19.08 -10.84 1.30
C THR A 142 17.99 -10.68 2.37
N LEU A 143 16.91 -11.46 2.25
CA LEU A 143 15.83 -11.46 3.26
C LEU A 143 16.35 -11.74 4.67
N ARG A 144 17.39 -12.57 4.80
CA ARG A 144 18.03 -12.95 6.07
C ARG A 144 18.79 -11.80 6.73
N GLU A 145 19.39 -10.91 5.94
CA GLU A 145 20.21 -9.80 6.44
C GLU A 145 19.37 -8.65 6.99
N LEU A 146 18.13 -8.53 6.56
CA LEU A 146 17.23 -7.44 6.96
C LEU A 146 16.66 -7.70 8.36
N ARG A 147 17.19 -6.95 9.35
CA ARG A 147 16.81 -7.08 10.76
C ARG A 147 15.94 -5.91 11.23
N PRO A 148 15.10 -6.15 12.26
CA PRO A 148 14.22 -5.10 12.81
C PRO A 148 14.96 -3.83 13.29
N ASP A 149 16.14 -3.97 13.86
CA ASP A 149 16.97 -2.85 14.34
C ASP A 149 17.38 -1.91 13.20
N MET A 150 17.85 -2.48 12.09
CA MET A 150 18.22 -1.71 10.89
C MET A 150 17.02 -0.98 10.28
N LEU A 151 15.86 -1.64 10.24
CA LEU A 151 14.63 -1.06 9.73
C LEU A 151 14.10 0.04 10.66
N GLN A 152 14.27 -0.09 11.98
CA GLN A 152 13.90 0.94 12.94
C GLN A 152 14.77 2.19 12.81
N GLU A 153 16.08 2.02 12.64
CA GLU A 153 17.00 3.13 12.36
C GLU A 153 16.61 3.88 11.08
N TRP A 154 16.25 3.11 10.03
CA TRP A 154 15.84 3.72 8.77
C TRP A 154 14.53 4.54 8.88
N VAL A 155 13.61 4.14 9.75
CA VAL A 155 12.43 4.97 10.06
C VAL A 155 12.85 6.35 10.57
N GLY A 156 13.84 6.43 11.47
CA GLY A 156 14.41 7.71 11.92
C GLY A 156 14.99 8.52 10.77
N GLN A 157 15.80 7.90 9.92
CA GLN A 157 16.41 8.56 8.75
C GLN A 157 15.36 9.09 7.76
N LEU A 158 14.23 8.39 7.57
CA LEU A 158 13.11 8.87 6.74
C LEU A 158 12.39 10.06 7.39
N MET A 159 12.29 10.09 8.72
CA MET A 159 11.70 11.21 9.46
C MET A 159 12.55 12.48 9.36
N ASP A 160 13.86 12.34 9.42
CA ASP A 160 14.79 13.46 9.42
C ASP A 160 15.17 13.93 8.00
N GLY A 161 14.77 13.19 6.97
CA GLY A 161 15.18 13.44 5.57
C GLY A 161 16.63 13.05 5.29
N GLY A 162 17.26 12.27 6.18
CA GLY A 162 18.67 11.87 6.05
C GLY A 162 18.88 10.71 5.08
N TYR A 163 17.81 10.06 4.59
CA TYR A 163 17.90 8.98 3.62
C TYR A 163 16.66 8.89 2.70
N PRO A 164 16.87 8.70 1.40
CA PRO A 164 18.17 8.77 0.71
C PRO A 164 18.69 10.21 0.74
N ALA A 165 19.99 10.44 0.72
CA ALA A 165 20.55 11.79 0.70
C ALA A 165 20.08 12.59 -0.53
N ALA A 166 19.95 11.90 -1.67
CA ALA A 166 19.25 12.38 -2.85
C ALA A 166 18.39 11.25 -3.43
N LEU A 167 17.23 11.60 -3.97
CA LEU A 167 16.36 10.65 -4.65
C LEU A 167 16.99 10.21 -5.98
N PRO A 168 16.70 8.97 -6.49
CA PRO A 168 17.20 8.50 -7.77
C PRO A 168 16.84 9.38 -8.97
N ASP A 169 15.87 10.27 -8.84
CA ASP A 169 15.47 11.25 -9.85
C ASP A 169 16.20 12.60 -9.68
N GLY A 170 17.25 12.67 -8.84
CA GLY A 170 18.11 13.84 -8.65
C GLY A 170 17.56 14.92 -7.72
N ARG A 171 16.39 14.73 -7.13
CA ARG A 171 15.84 15.67 -6.13
C ARG A 171 16.43 15.42 -4.75
N ASP A 172 16.60 16.50 -3.98
CA ASP A 172 16.98 16.39 -2.58
C ASP A 172 15.92 15.61 -1.77
N SER A 173 16.38 14.77 -0.88
CA SER A 173 15.51 14.14 0.09
C SER A 173 14.99 15.16 1.09
N LYS A 174 13.75 14.98 1.51
CA LYS A 174 13.09 15.80 2.54
C LYS A 174 12.50 14.89 3.61
N PRO A 175 12.35 15.39 4.84
CA PRO A 175 11.59 14.70 5.87
C PRO A 175 10.25 14.19 5.35
N LEU A 176 9.97 12.91 5.60
CA LEU A 176 8.72 12.30 5.17
C LEU A 176 7.64 12.43 6.25
N SER A 177 6.42 12.65 5.82
CA SER A 177 5.27 12.62 6.73
C SER A 177 5.06 11.22 7.33
N ALA A 178 4.49 11.16 8.54
CA ALA A 178 4.13 9.91 9.22
C ALA A 178 3.29 8.97 8.32
N ARG A 179 2.40 9.54 7.51
CA ARG A 179 1.58 8.80 6.52
C ARG A 179 2.43 8.17 5.42
N SER A 180 3.43 8.89 4.91
CA SER A 180 4.35 8.38 3.88
C SER A 180 5.22 7.25 4.43
N ILE A 181 5.81 7.43 5.62
CA ILE A 181 6.62 6.42 6.31
C ILE A 181 5.78 5.17 6.57
N ARG A 182 4.54 5.33 7.06
CA ARG A 182 3.63 4.20 7.29
C ARG A 182 3.33 3.43 6.00
N ASN A 183 3.15 4.12 4.87
CA ASN A 183 2.95 3.46 3.58
C ASN A 183 4.18 2.65 3.16
N ILE A 184 5.36 3.26 3.20
CA ILE A 184 6.63 2.59 2.85
C ILE A 184 6.83 1.35 3.73
N MET A 185 6.73 1.51 5.05
CA MET A 185 7.06 0.47 6.02
C MET A 185 5.93 -0.56 6.16
N LYS A 186 4.71 -0.12 6.50
CA LYS A 186 3.61 -1.01 6.92
C LYS A 186 2.70 -1.47 5.79
N VAL A 187 2.84 -0.89 4.58
CA VAL A 187 2.09 -1.33 3.41
C VAL A 187 3.01 -2.03 2.41
N VAL A 188 4.03 -1.35 1.91
CA VAL A 188 4.88 -1.90 0.84
C VAL A 188 5.90 -2.88 1.39
N LEU A 189 6.81 -2.45 2.28
CA LEU A 189 7.87 -3.32 2.81
C LEU A 189 7.29 -4.50 3.60
N LYS A 190 6.32 -4.22 4.49
CA LYS A 190 5.60 -5.29 5.20
C LYS A 190 4.95 -6.28 4.22
N GLY A 191 4.31 -5.78 3.17
CA GLY A 191 3.66 -6.63 2.16
C GLY A 191 4.63 -7.56 1.44
N ILE A 192 5.86 -7.10 1.16
CA ILE A 192 6.92 -7.92 0.55
C ILE A 192 7.33 -9.05 1.50
N PHE A 193 7.57 -8.72 2.78
CA PHE A 193 7.93 -9.73 3.77
C PHE A 193 6.79 -10.68 4.11
N ASP A 194 5.53 -10.22 4.16
CA ASP A 194 4.36 -11.09 4.31
C ASP A 194 4.25 -12.07 3.14
N TYR A 195 4.57 -11.62 1.92
CA TYR A 195 4.65 -12.48 0.74
C TYR A 195 5.74 -13.54 0.89
N ALA A 196 6.93 -13.16 1.38
CA ALA A 196 8.01 -14.09 1.65
C ALA A 196 7.66 -15.11 2.74
N VAL A 197 6.97 -14.68 3.82
CA VAL A 197 6.46 -15.57 4.88
C VAL A 197 5.42 -16.54 4.31
N SER A 198 4.47 -16.05 3.52
CA SER A 198 3.40 -16.89 2.93
C SER A 198 3.94 -17.94 1.97
N ASN A 199 5.07 -17.65 1.30
CA ASN A 199 5.76 -18.61 0.44
C ASN A 199 6.72 -19.52 1.23
N GLY A 200 6.82 -19.40 2.55
CA GLY A 200 7.69 -20.22 3.39
C GLY A 200 9.18 -19.92 3.24
N TRP A 201 9.55 -18.76 2.70
CA TRP A 201 10.96 -18.39 2.48
C TRP A 201 11.64 -17.92 3.76
N ILE A 202 10.89 -17.21 4.61
CA ILE A 202 11.33 -16.76 5.95
C ILE A 202 10.32 -17.15 7.02
N GLY A 203 10.76 -17.10 8.27
CA GLY A 203 9.94 -17.50 9.42
C GLY A 203 8.97 -16.47 9.93
N GLU A 204 9.42 -15.25 9.97
CA GLU A 204 8.68 -14.12 10.53
C GLU A 204 8.98 -12.86 9.70
N ASN A 205 8.07 -11.90 9.79
CA ASN A 205 8.23 -10.64 9.10
C ASN A 205 8.99 -9.65 10.02
N PRO A 206 10.21 -9.21 9.66
CA PRO A 206 10.99 -8.30 10.51
C PRO A 206 10.32 -6.93 10.71
N VAL A 207 9.43 -6.51 9.78
CA VAL A 207 8.71 -5.24 9.85
C VAL A 207 7.65 -5.22 10.96
N ASP A 208 7.19 -6.39 11.43
CA ASP A 208 6.18 -6.44 12.49
C ASP A 208 6.68 -5.84 13.80
N ARG A 209 7.98 -5.98 14.08
CA ARG A 209 8.66 -5.44 15.27
C ARG A 209 9.06 -3.97 15.13
N VAL A 210 8.85 -3.35 13.96
CA VAL A 210 9.22 -1.94 13.70
C VAL A 210 8.08 -1.03 14.10
N THR A 211 8.38 0.00 14.89
CA THR A 211 7.46 1.08 15.23
C THR A 211 7.56 2.20 14.20
N VAL A 212 6.43 2.69 13.74
CA VAL A 212 6.34 3.85 12.83
C VAL A 212 5.65 5.02 13.54
N PRO A 213 5.92 6.28 13.14
CA PRO A 213 5.28 7.44 13.71
C PRO A 213 3.76 7.32 13.70
N LYS A 214 3.12 7.76 14.77
CA LYS A 214 1.66 7.88 14.80
C LYS A 214 1.25 8.95 13.79
N ILE A 215 0.23 8.64 13.01
CA ILE A 215 -0.43 9.67 12.21
C ILE A 215 -1.25 10.47 13.22
N VAL A 216 -0.72 11.62 13.60
CA VAL A 216 -1.55 12.63 14.25
C VAL A 216 -2.42 13.15 13.12
N SER A 217 -3.72 12.94 13.21
CA SER A 217 -4.64 13.66 12.36
C SER A 217 -4.65 15.09 12.90
N ASP A 218 -3.77 15.93 12.39
CA ASP A 218 -4.07 17.37 12.36
C ASP A 218 -5.23 17.49 11.36
N ASP A 219 -6.39 17.01 11.80
CA ASP A 219 -7.63 17.19 11.08
C ASP A 219 -8.16 18.61 11.33
N ASP A 220 -7.33 19.62 11.17
CA ASP A 220 -7.76 20.96 10.86
C ASP A 220 -8.29 20.93 9.42
N MET A 221 -9.42 20.22 9.27
CA MET A 221 -10.16 20.25 8.01
C MET A 221 -10.56 21.70 7.77
N VAL A 222 -10.04 22.28 6.70
CA VAL A 222 -10.39 23.63 6.31
C VAL A 222 -11.79 23.62 5.71
N PHE A 223 -12.69 24.38 6.31
CA PHE A 223 -14.02 24.64 5.83
C PHE A 223 -14.12 26.11 5.43
N LEU A 224 -14.61 26.36 4.22
CA LEU A 224 -14.81 27.70 3.72
C LEU A 224 -16.24 28.18 4.02
N SER A 225 -16.39 29.45 4.30
CA SER A 225 -17.71 30.12 4.28
C SER A 225 -18.19 30.25 2.84
N VAL A 226 -19.48 30.52 2.66
CA VAL A 226 -20.06 30.83 1.34
C VAL A 226 -19.32 31.97 0.65
N ARG A 227 -18.99 33.04 1.39
CA ARG A 227 -18.28 34.22 0.85
C ARG A 227 -16.88 33.84 0.35
N GLU A 228 -16.16 33.00 1.07
CA GLU A 228 -14.83 32.55 0.67
C GLU A 228 -14.88 31.62 -0.56
N VAL A 229 -15.90 30.74 -0.66
CA VAL A 229 -16.12 29.92 -1.85
C VAL A 229 -16.37 30.82 -3.07
N GLU A 230 -17.27 31.82 -2.97
CA GLU A 230 -17.56 32.69 -4.11
C GLU A 230 -16.36 33.56 -4.49
N LEU A 231 -15.62 34.11 -3.51
CA LEU A 231 -14.39 34.86 -3.77
C LEU A 231 -13.37 33.99 -4.51
N LEU A 232 -13.14 32.76 -4.05
CA LEU A 232 -12.22 31.82 -4.68
C LEU A 232 -12.66 31.43 -6.10
N ALA A 233 -13.97 31.26 -6.30
CA ALA A 233 -14.53 31.00 -7.63
C ALA A 233 -14.33 32.17 -8.59
N ASP A 234 -14.57 33.39 -8.12
CA ASP A 234 -14.39 34.61 -8.92
C ASP A 234 -12.92 34.83 -9.28
N GLU A 235 -11.99 34.57 -8.35
CA GLU A 235 -10.56 34.64 -8.66
C GLU A 235 -10.13 33.53 -9.63
N ALA A 236 -10.68 32.32 -9.52
CA ALA A 236 -10.41 31.24 -10.47
C ALA A 236 -10.92 31.58 -11.88
N GLU A 237 -12.07 32.24 -11.98
CA GLU A 237 -12.65 32.73 -13.24
C GLU A 237 -11.78 33.83 -13.88
N LYS A 238 -11.34 34.81 -13.09
CA LYS A 238 -10.46 35.91 -13.58
C LYS A 238 -9.11 35.41 -14.09
N ILE A 239 -8.51 34.44 -13.40
CA ILE A 239 -7.21 33.85 -13.75
C ILE A 239 -7.35 32.93 -14.97
N GLY A 240 -8.43 32.20 -15.06
CA GLY A 240 -8.73 31.22 -16.08
C GLY A 240 -9.85 31.65 -17.02
N LYS A 241 -11.02 31.05 -16.84
CA LYS A 241 -12.23 31.22 -17.65
C LYS A 241 -13.46 31.00 -16.78
N PRO A 242 -14.67 31.36 -17.26
CA PRO A 242 -15.92 31.11 -16.54
C PRO A 242 -16.09 29.66 -16.06
N VAL A 243 -15.64 28.68 -16.86
CA VAL A 243 -15.68 27.25 -16.47
C VAL A 243 -14.80 26.92 -15.25
N ASP A 244 -13.73 27.66 -15.00
CA ASP A 244 -12.83 27.44 -13.86
C ASP A 244 -13.52 27.90 -12.55
N GLY A 245 -14.20 29.06 -12.58
CA GLY A 245 -15.06 29.52 -11.49
C GLY A 245 -16.24 28.57 -11.24
N LEU A 246 -16.89 28.12 -12.31
CA LEU A 246 -17.94 27.10 -12.22
C LEU A 246 -17.42 25.80 -11.60
N LEU A 247 -16.21 25.36 -11.91
CA LEU A 247 -15.63 24.14 -11.32
C LEU A 247 -15.41 24.28 -9.82
N VAL A 248 -14.98 25.45 -9.32
CA VAL A 248 -14.87 25.72 -7.88
C VAL A 248 -16.24 25.65 -7.21
N ARG A 249 -17.25 26.37 -7.75
CA ARG A 249 -18.63 26.33 -7.25
C ARG A 249 -19.20 24.90 -7.29
N TRP A 250 -19.00 24.19 -8.41
CA TRP A 250 -19.43 22.80 -8.54
C TRP A 250 -18.87 21.92 -7.41
N GLN A 251 -17.57 22.01 -7.15
CA GLN A 251 -16.91 21.25 -6.09
C GLN A 251 -17.49 21.58 -4.71
N ALA A 252 -17.62 22.85 -4.40
CA ALA A 252 -18.08 23.34 -3.08
C ALA A 252 -19.56 23.09 -2.81
N TYR A 253 -20.39 23.02 -3.86
CA TYR A 253 -21.83 22.90 -3.70
C TYR A 253 -22.43 21.55 -4.14
N THR A 254 -21.59 20.63 -4.63
CA THR A 254 -21.99 19.24 -4.91
C THR A 254 -21.20 18.19 -4.14
N GLY A 255 -20.04 18.57 -3.62
CA GLY A 255 -19.15 17.68 -2.89
C GLY A 255 -18.46 16.60 -3.76
N CYS A 256 -18.49 16.71 -5.09
CA CYS A 256 -17.82 15.79 -5.98
C CYS A 256 -16.30 15.78 -5.77
N ARG A 257 -15.65 14.64 -6.01
CA ARG A 257 -14.18 14.62 -6.09
C ARG A 257 -13.73 15.28 -7.38
N ILE A 258 -12.59 15.97 -7.36
CA ILE A 258 -12.09 16.69 -8.56
C ILE A 258 -11.97 15.76 -9.78
N GLY A 259 -11.45 14.54 -9.62
CA GLY A 259 -11.36 13.58 -10.72
C GLY A 259 -12.71 13.11 -11.26
N GLU A 260 -13.76 13.08 -10.43
CA GLU A 260 -15.14 12.79 -10.82
C GLU A 260 -15.73 13.96 -11.62
N SER A 261 -15.51 15.19 -11.13
CA SER A 261 -16.00 16.41 -11.80
C SER A 261 -15.36 16.58 -13.18
N LEU A 262 -14.05 16.42 -13.28
CA LEU A 262 -13.34 16.54 -14.54
C LEU A 262 -13.64 15.39 -15.55
N ALA A 263 -14.21 14.29 -15.07
CA ALA A 263 -14.68 13.17 -15.89
C ALA A 263 -16.18 13.20 -16.20
N LEU A 264 -16.85 14.31 -15.87
CA LEU A 264 -18.29 14.49 -16.14
C LEU A 264 -18.49 14.92 -17.59
N LYS A 265 -19.37 14.23 -18.30
CA LYS A 265 -19.82 14.60 -19.64
C LYS A 265 -21.10 15.42 -19.59
N VAL A 266 -21.38 16.16 -20.64
CA VAL A 266 -22.62 16.91 -20.80
C VAL A 266 -23.83 15.99 -20.66
N GLY A 267 -23.87 14.83 -21.32
CA GLY A 267 -24.94 13.85 -21.24
C GLY A 267 -25.12 13.17 -19.86
N ASP A 268 -24.19 13.39 -18.91
CA ASP A 268 -24.38 12.93 -17.54
C ASP A 268 -25.27 13.87 -16.71
N VAL A 269 -25.59 15.08 -17.21
CA VAL A 269 -26.31 16.13 -16.48
C VAL A 269 -27.78 16.18 -16.94
N ASP A 270 -28.68 15.77 -16.08
CA ASP A 270 -30.13 15.95 -16.24
C ASP A 270 -30.51 17.34 -15.71
N VAL A 271 -30.65 18.27 -16.64
CA VAL A 271 -30.93 19.69 -16.35
C VAL A 271 -32.29 19.87 -15.69
N ASP A 272 -33.30 19.13 -16.13
CA ASP A 272 -34.68 19.27 -15.67
C ASP A 272 -34.83 18.74 -14.24
N ARG A 273 -34.24 17.59 -13.97
CA ARG A 273 -34.23 16.97 -12.64
C ARG A 273 -33.15 17.53 -11.72
N ARG A 274 -32.25 18.33 -12.25
CA ARG A 274 -31.08 18.86 -11.51
C ARG A 274 -30.28 17.74 -10.84
N ARG A 275 -29.87 16.75 -11.67
CA ARG A 275 -29.09 15.60 -11.25
C ARG A 275 -27.88 15.47 -12.16
N ALA A 276 -26.80 14.90 -11.61
CA ALA A 276 -25.70 14.45 -12.42
C ALA A 276 -25.33 13.01 -12.04
N ARG A 277 -25.04 12.20 -13.06
CA ARG A 277 -24.59 10.82 -12.90
C ARG A 277 -23.08 10.75 -12.82
N ILE A 278 -22.55 10.44 -11.66
CA ILE A 278 -21.10 10.25 -11.42
C ILE A 278 -20.77 8.78 -11.64
N GLY A 279 -20.35 8.45 -12.85
CA GLY A 279 -20.01 7.09 -13.26
C GLY A 279 -18.53 6.88 -13.61
N ARG A 280 -17.76 7.97 -13.71
CA ARG A 280 -16.35 7.97 -14.13
C ARG A 280 -15.52 8.87 -13.23
N THR A 281 -14.20 8.67 -13.28
CA THR A 281 -13.22 9.54 -12.61
C THR A 281 -11.90 9.50 -13.36
N TRP A 282 -11.22 10.64 -13.48
CA TRP A 282 -9.81 10.65 -13.83
C TRP A 282 -8.98 10.22 -12.63
N THR A 283 -8.09 9.28 -12.83
CA THR A 283 -7.20 8.72 -11.81
C THR A 283 -5.78 8.61 -12.37
N ASP A 284 -4.79 8.59 -11.49
CA ASP A 284 -3.38 8.36 -11.85
C ASP A 284 -3.25 7.01 -12.57
N ASP A 285 -2.51 6.98 -13.68
CA ASP A 285 -2.20 5.77 -14.46
C ASP A 285 -0.98 5.00 -13.93
N GLY A 286 -0.34 5.52 -12.89
CA GLY A 286 0.88 4.96 -12.30
C GLY A 286 2.18 5.36 -13.00
N HIS A 287 2.10 6.06 -14.13
CA HIS A 287 3.24 6.48 -14.96
C HIS A 287 3.39 8.01 -15.06
N GLY A 288 2.66 8.74 -14.22
CA GLY A 288 2.67 10.21 -14.18
C GLY A 288 1.63 10.86 -15.08
N GLY A 289 0.81 10.07 -15.79
CA GLY A 289 -0.36 10.48 -16.53
C GLY A 289 -1.66 10.27 -15.77
N SER A 290 -2.77 10.34 -16.48
CA SER A 290 -4.10 10.02 -15.93
C SER A 290 -4.87 9.15 -16.89
N MET A 291 -5.64 8.24 -16.35
CA MET A 291 -6.55 7.36 -17.09
C MET A 291 -7.98 7.51 -16.60
N LEU A 292 -8.92 7.23 -17.48
CA LEU A 292 -10.32 7.18 -17.11
C LEU A 292 -10.62 5.86 -16.39
N GLY A 293 -11.17 5.96 -15.20
CA GLY A 293 -11.52 4.83 -14.37
C GLY A 293 -12.92 4.95 -13.77
N THR A 294 -13.31 3.95 -12.97
CA THR A 294 -14.53 3.98 -12.17
C THR A 294 -14.33 4.77 -10.88
N PRO A 295 -15.39 5.33 -10.27
CA PRO A 295 -15.31 5.94 -8.95
C PRO A 295 -14.63 5.03 -7.92
N LYS A 296 -14.10 5.62 -6.83
CA LYS A 296 -13.28 4.90 -5.84
C LYS A 296 -13.94 3.65 -5.25
N ASN A 297 -15.28 3.66 -5.13
CA ASN A 297 -16.08 2.53 -4.64
C ASN A 297 -16.61 1.59 -5.75
N GLY A 298 -16.22 1.81 -7.01
CA GLY A 298 -16.65 1.01 -8.16
C GLY A 298 -18.10 1.22 -8.61
N LYS A 299 -18.90 2.06 -7.91
CA LYS A 299 -20.33 2.24 -8.18
C LYS A 299 -20.61 3.66 -8.68
N ALA A 300 -21.44 3.74 -9.73
CA ALA A 300 -22.02 5.01 -10.15
C ALA A 300 -23.05 5.50 -9.13
N ARG A 301 -23.22 6.83 -9.03
CA ARG A 301 -24.26 7.47 -8.20
C ARG A 301 -24.83 8.68 -8.89
N ASN A 302 -26.05 9.05 -8.52
CA ASN A 302 -26.64 10.33 -8.91
C ASN A 302 -26.47 11.32 -7.76
N ILE A 303 -26.08 12.53 -8.08
CA ILE A 303 -25.94 13.65 -7.14
C ILE A 303 -26.98 14.72 -7.43
N ALA A 304 -27.36 15.47 -6.42
CA ALA A 304 -28.22 16.64 -6.56
C ALA A 304 -27.38 17.88 -6.90
N ILE A 305 -27.93 18.73 -7.77
CA ILE A 305 -27.33 20.01 -8.17
C ILE A 305 -28.18 21.14 -7.61
N PRO A 306 -27.60 22.08 -6.85
CA PRO A 306 -28.34 23.29 -6.37
C PRO A 306 -28.89 24.12 -7.53
N ARG A 307 -30.08 24.65 -7.34
CA ARG A 307 -30.80 25.42 -8.41
C ARG A 307 -29.97 26.59 -8.93
N PHE A 308 -29.27 27.31 -8.08
CA PHE A 308 -28.52 28.51 -8.45
C PHE A 308 -27.35 28.26 -9.39
N LEU A 309 -26.81 26.99 -9.46
CA LEU A 309 -25.76 26.61 -10.41
C LEU A 309 -26.31 26.36 -11.83
N MET A 310 -27.59 26.09 -11.97
CA MET A 310 -28.16 25.67 -13.25
C MET A 310 -27.99 26.68 -14.40
N PRO A 311 -28.12 28.03 -14.17
CA PRO A 311 -27.83 28.96 -15.27
C PRO A 311 -26.43 28.88 -15.81
N GLN A 312 -25.42 28.78 -14.93
CA GLN A 312 -24.01 28.68 -15.33
C GLN A 312 -23.73 27.31 -16.03
N ILE A 313 -24.34 26.24 -15.53
CA ILE A 313 -24.20 24.91 -16.15
C ILE A 313 -24.83 24.90 -17.55
N LYS A 314 -26.03 25.47 -17.73
CA LYS A 314 -26.68 25.57 -19.03
C LYS A 314 -25.84 26.41 -20.02
N ALA A 315 -25.33 27.53 -19.57
CA ALA A 315 -24.44 28.38 -20.39
C ALA A 315 -23.15 27.66 -20.77
N GLN A 316 -22.59 26.83 -19.86
CA GLN A 316 -21.41 26.01 -20.16
C GLN A 316 -21.71 24.88 -21.15
N MET A 317 -22.91 24.31 -21.12
CA MET A 317 -23.34 23.23 -22.02
C MET A 317 -23.72 23.72 -23.41
N ASP A 318 -23.95 25.00 -23.58
CA ASP A 318 -24.43 25.58 -24.85
C ASP A 318 -23.44 25.30 -25.99
N GLY A 319 -23.94 24.78 -27.10
CA GLY A 319 -23.15 24.35 -28.24
C GLY A 319 -22.26 23.13 -28.03
N MET A 320 -22.45 22.36 -26.93
CA MET A 320 -21.71 21.14 -26.65
C MET A 320 -22.57 19.90 -26.91
N GLY A 321 -21.93 18.81 -27.36
CA GLY A 321 -22.57 17.49 -27.51
C GLY A 321 -22.53 16.68 -26.20
N ASP A 322 -23.40 15.68 -26.10
CA ASP A 322 -23.50 14.82 -24.91
C ASP A 322 -22.19 14.14 -24.51
N ASP A 323 -21.32 13.86 -25.47
CA ASP A 323 -20.04 13.21 -25.27
C ASP A 323 -18.90 14.15 -24.87
N ASP A 324 -19.11 15.46 -24.94
CA ASP A 324 -18.13 16.46 -24.52
C ASP A 324 -17.96 16.48 -23.00
N TRP A 325 -16.72 16.79 -22.56
CA TRP A 325 -16.45 17.01 -21.14
C TRP A 325 -17.07 18.33 -20.68
N LEU A 326 -17.91 18.31 -19.62
CA LEU A 326 -18.52 19.52 -19.07
C LEU A 326 -17.44 20.53 -18.65
N PHE A 327 -16.37 20.06 -18.00
CA PHE A 327 -15.21 20.83 -17.62
C PHE A 327 -14.07 20.50 -18.58
N ARG A 328 -14.02 21.18 -19.73
CA ARG A 328 -13.04 20.93 -20.79
C ARG A 328 -11.93 21.97 -20.85
N ALA A 329 -10.76 21.54 -21.29
CA ALA A 329 -9.66 22.44 -21.63
C ALA A 329 -10.01 23.32 -22.83
N THR A 330 -9.21 24.38 -23.07
CA THR A 330 -9.45 25.36 -24.16
C THR A 330 -9.59 24.72 -25.53
N ARG A 331 -8.93 23.61 -25.77
CA ARG A 331 -8.95 22.88 -27.06
C ARG A 331 -9.94 21.70 -27.08
N GLY A 332 -10.90 21.67 -26.14
CA GLY A 332 -11.94 20.63 -26.07
C GLY A 332 -11.52 19.33 -25.35
N GLY A 333 -10.24 19.13 -25.06
CA GLY A 333 -9.75 17.94 -24.35
C GLY A 333 -10.03 17.96 -22.86
N ASN A 334 -9.62 16.87 -22.19
CA ASN A 334 -9.72 16.75 -20.74
C ASN A 334 -8.81 17.74 -19.99
N VAL A 335 -9.24 18.15 -18.80
CA VAL A 335 -8.44 18.95 -17.88
C VAL A 335 -7.67 18.01 -16.93
N TRP A 336 -6.35 18.20 -16.88
CA TRP A 336 -5.49 17.46 -15.96
C TRP A 336 -5.48 18.13 -14.59
N THR A 337 -5.85 17.38 -13.54
CA THR A 337 -5.94 17.92 -12.16
C THR A 337 -4.67 18.65 -11.73
N ASN A 338 -3.49 18.07 -11.98
CA ASN A 338 -2.22 18.69 -11.60
C ASN A 338 -1.95 20.00 -12.36
N THR A 339 -2.28 20.03 -13.66
CA THR A 339 -2.13 21.24 -14.49
C THR A 339 -3.10 22.33 -14.05
N TRP A 340 -4.36 21.98 -13.80
CA TRP A 340 -5.37 22.92 -13.30
C TRP A 340 -4.98 23.46 -11.92
N ARG A 341 -4.53 22.59 -11.02
CA ARG A 341 -4.06 22.99 -9.69
C ARG A 341 -2.94 24.02 -9.76
N THR A 342 -1.93 23.82 -10.60
CA THR A 342 -0.79 24.73 -10.68
C THR A 342 -1.08 26.00 -11.45
N ARG A 343 -1.89 25.93 -12.50
CA ARG A 343 -2.15 27.08 -13.37
C ARG A 343 -3.29 27.98 -12.90
N ILE A 344 -4.31 27.41 -12.24
CA ILE A 344 -5.52 28.13 -11.83
C ILE A 344 -5.66 28.12 -10.30
N TRP A 345 -5.84 26.94 -9.69
CA TRP A 345 -6.18 26.79 -8.29
C TRP A 345 -5.22 27.50 -7.32
N ASN A 346 -3.91 27.18 -7.40
CA ASN A 346 -2.93 27.76 -6.48
C ASN A 346 -2.85 29.29 -6.63
N LYS A 347 -3.05 29.80 -7.82
CA LYS A 347 -3.08 31.26 -8.06
C LYS A 347 -4.36 31.90 -7.53
N ALA A 348 -5.51 31.23 -7.69
CA ALA A 348 -6.78 31.70 -7.17
C ALA A 348 -6.78 31.75 -5.63
N VAL A 349 -6.26 30.69 -4.98
CA VAL A 349 -6.08 30.65 -3.52
C VAL A 349 -5.22 31.82 -3.03
N LYS A 350 -4.11 32.10 -3.75
CA LYS A 350 -3.24 33.23 -3.42
C LYS A 350 -3.94 34.58 -3.65
N ALA A 351 -4.62 34.76 -4.78
CA ALA A 351 -5.35 35.99 -5.09
C ALA A 351 -6.52 36.25 -4.12
N ALA A 352 -7.14 35.19 -3.62
CA ALA A 352 -8.18 35.27 -2.58
C ALA A 352 -7.61 35.49 -1.16
N GLY A 353 -6.28 35.58 -0.98
CA GLY A 353 -5.65 35.78 0.33
C GLY A 353 -5.75 34.58 1.27
N MET A 354 -5.88 33.36 0.73
CA MET A 354 -6.07 32.12 1.50
C MET A 354 -4.84 31.19 1.51
N GLU A 355 -3.67 31.72 1.17
CA GLU A 355 -2.44 30.92 0.98
C GLU A 355 -2.04 30.22 2.28
N ASP A 356 -2.12 30.93 3.41
CA ASP A 356 -1.72 30.42 4.73
C ASP A 356 -2.82 29.58 5.42
N ALA A 357 -4.03 29.57 4.87
CA ALA A 357 -5.15 28.83 5.44
C ALA A 357 -5.15 27.33 5.13
N GLY A 358 -4.14 26.82 4.42
CA GLY A 358 -4.05 25.40 4.07
C GLY A 358 -5.16 24.90 3.14
N VAL A 359 -5.82 25.81 2.39
CA VAL A 359 -6.93 25.45 1.50
C VAL A 359 -6.47 24.58 0.34
N THR A 360 -7.08 23.43 0.21
CA THR A 360 -6.84 22.47 -0.88
C THR A 360 -8.08 22.31 -1.74
N ILE A 361 -7.95 21.76 -2.94
CA ILE A 361 -9.13 21.41 -3.77
C ILE A 361 -10.09 20.48 -3.00
N HIS A 362 -9.54 19.61 -2.11
CA HIS A 362 -10.36 18.70 -1.32
C HIS A 362 -11.13 19.42 -0.19
N SER A 363 -10.65 20.58 0.26
CA SER A 363 -11.34 21.42 1.23
C SER A 363 -12.73 21.87 0.73
N LEU A 364 -12.91 22.07 -0.59
CA LEU A 364 -14.23 22.37 -1.17
C LEU A 364 -15.25 21.24 -0.91
N ARG A 365 -14.79 20.00 -0.94
CA ARG A 365 -15.66 18.86 -0.62
C ARG A 365 -15.95 18.75 0.89
N HIS A 366 -15.01 19.11 1.75
CA HIS A 366 -15.24 19.22 3.18
C HIS A 366 -16.22 20.36 3.48
N THR A 367 -16.09 21.49 2.78
CA THR A 367 -17.02 22.63 2.82
C THR A 367 -18.44 22.20 2.43
N TYR A 368 -18.61 21.42 1.34
CA TYR A 368 -19.92 20.85 1.02
C TYR A 368 -20.51 20.06 2.19
N ALA A 369 -19.71 19.19 2.81
CA ALA A 369 -20.18 18.39 3.93
C ALA A 369 -20.63 19.26 5.11
N SER A 370 -19.84 20.30 5.45
CA SER A 370 -20.19 21.27 6.49
C SER A 370 -21.50 21.97 6.17
N PHE A 371 -21.68 22.49 4.95
CA PHE A 371 -22.93 23.13 4.53
C PHE A 371 -24.13 22.19 4.62
N ALA A 372 -23.98 20.95 4.13
CA ALA A 372 -25.06 19.98 4.16
C ALA A 372 -25.47 19.61 5.59
N ILE A 373 -24.50 19.39 6.48
CA ILE A 373 -24.76 19.10 7.90
C ILE A 373 -25.44 20.27 8.59
N ALA A 374 -24.96 21.49 8.38
CA ALA A 374 -25.57 22.71 8.92
C ALA A 374 -27.02 22.92 8.45
N GLN A 375 -27.37 22.40 7.27
CA GLN A 375 -28.75 22.40 6.74
C GLN A 375 -29.55 21.13 7.10
N GLY A 376 -29.09 20.35 8.08
CA GLY A 376 -29.82 19.21 8.62
C GLY A 376 -29.71 17.90 7.83
N ALA A 377 -28.73 17.77 6.93
CA ALA A 377 -28.53 16.51 6.22
C ALA A 377 -28.16 15.39 7.21
N ASP A 378 -28.87 14.27 7.11
CA ASP A 378 -28.53 13.05 7.84
C ASP A 378 -27.29 12.36 7.23
N VAL A 379 -26.70 11.47 8.02
CA VAL A 379 -25.49 10.73 7.63
C VAL A 379 -25.65 9.95 6.32
N LYS A 380 -26.84 9.38 6.10
CA LYS A 380 -27.12 8.57 4.90
C LYS A 380 -27.20 9.44 3.65
N THR A 381 -27.91 10.55 3.74
CA THR A 381 -28.01 11.56 2.66
C THR A 381 -26.63 12.08 2.28
N LEU A 382 -25.83 12.47 3.28
CA LEU A 382 -24.45 12.93 3.04
C LEU A 382 -23.58 11.86 2.45
N GLN A 383 -23.65 10.62 2.96
CA GLN A 383 -22.93 9.47 2.42
C GLN A 383 -23.23 9.23 0.93
N MET A 384 -24.52 9.27 0.57
CA MET A 384 -24.97 9.04 -0.82
C MET A 384 -24.45 10.13 -1.76
N GLN A 385 -24.59 11.38 -1.40
CA GLN A 385 -24.14 12.51 -2.21
C GLN A 385 -22.61 12.48 -2.39
N LEU A 386 -21.87 12.29 -1.30
CA LEU A 386 -20.40 12.22 -1.34
C LEU A 386 -19.90 10.93 -2.01
N GLY A 387 -20.66 9.85 -2.00
CA GLY A 387 -20.24 8.54 -2.49
C GLY A 387 -19.16 7.90 -1.60
N HIS A 388 -19.37 7.90 -0.29
CA HIS A 388 -18.57 7.12 0.64
C HIS A 388 -19.02 5.66 0.61
N SER A 389 -18.07 4.73 0.70
CA SER A 389 -18.37 3.29 0.62
C SER A 389 -19.15 2.78 1.83
N SER A 390 -19.05 3.46 2.98
CA SER A 390 -19.83 3.16 4.19
C SER A 390 -20.21 4.44 4.93
N PRO A 391 -21.31 4.43 5.73
CA PRO A 391 -21.65 5.53 6.63
C PRO A 391 -20.55 5.83 7.65
N SER A 392 -19.79 4.79 8.08
CA SER A 392 -18.69 4.96 9.03
C SER A 392 -17.61 5.93 8.54
N ILE A 393 -17.35 5.99 7.23
CA ILE A 393 -16.40 6.97 6.68
C ILE A 393 -16.93 8.39 6.89
N THR A 394 -18.23 8.62 6.66
CA THR A 394 -18.86 9.93 6.85
C THR A 394 -18.81 10.33 8.33
N LEU A 395 -19.18 9.41 9.22
CA LEU A 395 -19.13 9.64 10.66
C LEU A 395 -17.70 9.93 11.13
N ASN A 396 -16.76 9.04 10.86
CA ASN A 396 -15.37 9.21 11.30
C ASN A 396 -14.74 10.52 10.79
N THR A 397 -15.22 11.04 9.66
CA THR A 397 -14.67 12.27 9.08
C THR A 397 -15.37 13.53 9.62
N TYR A 398 -16.67 13.49 9.86
CA TYR A 398 -17.47 14.69 10.10
C TYR A 398 -18.30 14.67 11.38
N THR A 399 -18.13 13.70 12.28
CA THR A 399 -18.92 13.60 13.53
C THR A 399 -18.91 14.89 14.32
N ALA A 400 -17.76 15.57 14.42
CA ALA A 400 -17.62 16.82 15.15
C ALA A 400 -18.47 18.00 14.59
N LEU A 401 -18.98 17.86 13.35
CA LEU A 401 -19.81 18.90 12.74
C LEU A 401 -21.31 18.74 13.04
N TRP A 402 -21.74 17.54 13.48
CA TRP A 402 -23.13 17.37 13.89
C TRP A 402 -23.35 17.99 15.28
N PRO A 403 -24.23 18.98 15.39
CA PRO A 403 -24.54 19.55 16.69
C PRO A 403 -25.23 18.52 17.58
N GLU A 404 -25.00 18.63 18.86
CA GLU A 404 -25.78 17.90 19.86
C GLU A 404 -27.24 18.42 19.80
N ARG A 405 -28.18 17.58 19.45
CA ARG A 405 -29.58 17.93 19.22
C ARG A 405 -30.55 17.16 20.12
N LEU A 406 -30.07 16.76 21.30
CA LEU A 406 -30.89 15.98 22.23
C LEU A 406 -32.13 16.75 22.67
N ASP A 407 -31.97 18.02 23.00
CA ASP A 407 -33.06 18.88 23.42
C ASP A 407 -34.03 19.15 22.28
N ASP A 408 -33.53 19.50 21.08
CA ASP A 408 -34.36 19.67 19.88
C ASP A 408 -35.23 18.46 19.58
N VAL A 409 -34.70 17.24 19.77
CA VAL A 409 -35.44 16.00 19.56
C VAL A 409 -36.46 15.79 20.66
N ALA A 410 -36.11 16.05 21.90
CA ALA A 410 -37.04 15.95 23.04
C ALA A 410 -38.24 16.90 22.87
N ASP A 411 -37.97 18.16 22.50
CA ASP A 411 -39.01 19.19 22.25
C ASP A 411 -39.90 18.81 21.06
N ALA A 412 -39.30 18.30 19.97
CA ALA A 412 -40.03 17.79 18.81
C ALA A 412 -40.97 16.63 19.15
N ILE A 413 -40.52 15.69 20.02
CA ILE A 413 -41.36 14.60 20.51
C ILE A 413 -42.50 15.13 21.37
N GLY A 414 -42.24 16.13 22.23
CA GLY A 414 -43.25 16.82 23.01
C GLY A 414 -44.33 17.45 22.12
N ALA A 415 -43.92 18.23 21.13
CA ALA A 415 -44.84 18.88 20.18
C ALA A 415 -45.62 17.85 19.32
N LEU A 416 -45.02 16.71 18.95
CA LEU A 416 -45.73 15.61 18.27
C LEU A 416 -46.85 15.07 19.16
N ARG A 417 -46.56 14.79 20.43
CA ARG A 417 -47.56 14.30 21.38
C ARG A 417 -48.73 15.28 21.56
N GLU A 418 -48.43 16.55 21.74
CA GLU A 418 -49.49 17.58 21.88
C GLU A 418 -50.40 17.65 20.66
N ARG A 419 -49.84 17.59 19.46
CA ARG A 419 -50.60 17.62 18.20
C ARG A 419 -51.48 16.37 18.02
N GLU A 420 -51.04 15.19 18.45
CA GLU A 420 -51.81 13.94 18.31
C GLU A 420 -52.91 13.80 19.37
N LEU A 421 -52.84 14.57 20.47
CA LEU A 421 -53.83 14.55 21.56
C LEU A 421 -54.81 15.69 21.50
N ALA A 422 -54.60 16.71 20.62
CA ALA A 422 -55.51 17.83 20.38
C ALA A 422 -56.60 17.46 19.34
#